data_a0c64892bf2e1e41638c0da59a8839e9
#
_entry.id   a0c64892bf2e1e41638c0da59a8839e9
#
_cell.length_a   1.000
_cell.length_b   1.000
_cell.length_c   1.000
_cell.angle_alpha   90.00
_cell.angle_beta   90.00
_cell.angle_gamma   90.00
#
_symmetry.space_group_name_H-M   'P 1'
#
loop_
_entity.id
_entity.type
_entity.pdbx_description
1 polymer ?
#
loop_
_entity_poly.entity_id
_entity_poly.type
_entity_poly.pdbx_seq_one_letter_code
_entity_poly.pdbx_strand_id
1 'polypeptide(L)'
;MRVVIEATPLSLSSGGLARYTNELSLALARRFPQDEFLLTSDQRFAAPAGAPDNLQRGTGPQRAIERRWWLWGLGREAARWRADVIHGPDFAVPYLPLRPSVLTLHDLSHWMNPEWHRSARRVKRRTPVLLKLRIPTMVITDSETVRGQAIDRFRIPPERIVTVHLAAPSWLRPAKTEATCGNGRPYFLFVGTLEPRKNLPALVSAWREVGRDHDIDLVLAGRRRQDAPPLTEEQGLRMVGEIADEQLPELYSGALAFVFPSLYEGFGLPVLEAMQCGACVIASPAVREAGGEAAVYAGSQAQLVEWMRLAVSQPEWVAKHRALSLARAKEFSWDRTAQLTYEVYQEARKRFGR
;
A
#
# COMPACT_ATOMS: atom_id res chain seq x y z
N MET A 1 -22.82 -14.24 -0.24
CA MET A 1 -21.56 -14.98 -0.49
C MET A 1 -20.75 -15.07 0.80
N ARG A 2 -20.00 -16.15 0.99
CA ARG A 2 -19.08 -16.34 2.12
C ARG A 2 -17.64 -16.22 1.64
N VAL A 3 -16.93 -15.21 2.11
CA VAL A 3 -15.55 -14.90 1.68
C VAL A 3 -14.58 -15.05 2.85
N VAL A 4 -13.57 -15.88 2.70
CA VAL A 4 -12.45 -15.97 3.64
C VAL A 4 -11.34 -15.06 3.14
N ILE A 5 -10.90 -14.13 3.97
CA ILE A 5 -9.75 -13.24 3.71
C ILE A 5 -8.61 -13.66 4.64
N GLU A 6 -7.48 -14.01 4.07
CA GLU A 6 -6.28 -14.33 4.82
C GLU A 6 -5.76 -13.06 5.52
N ALA A 7 -5.58 -13.11 6.82
CA ALA A 7 -5.39 -11.94 7.66
C ALA A 7 -3.98 -11.80 8.27
N THR A 8 -2.99 -12.56 7.76
CA THR A 8 -1.60 -12.43 8.23
C THR A 8 -1.07 -10.99 8.13
N PRO A 9 -1.40 -10.18 7.10
CA PRO A 9 -0.98 -8.78 7.09
C PRO A 9 -1.43 -7.96 8.30
N LEU A 10 -2.55 -8.30 8.93
CA LEU A 10 -3.04 -7.63 10.16
C LEU A 10 -2.24 -7.97 11.42
N SER A 11 -1.32 -8.93 11.34
CA SER A 11 -0.35 -9.21 12.44
C SER A 11 0.81 -8.20 12.47
N LEU A 12 0.95 -7.40 11.42
CA LEU A 12 1.94 -6.33 11.34
C LEU A 12 1.42 -5.09 12.08
N SER A 13 2.28 -4.41 12.81
CA SER A 13 1.91 -3.19 13.55
C SER A 13 1.58 -2.01 12.63
N SER A 14 2.15 -2.00 11.41
CA SER A 14 2.01 -0.89 10.46
C SER A 14 2.36 -1.32 9.04
N GLY A 15 2.08 -0.44 8.07
CA GLY A 15 2.48 -0.58 6.67
C GLY A 15 1.33 -0.82 5.72
N GLY A 16 1.63 -0.69 4.43
CA GLY A 16 0.63 -0.73 3.35
C GLY A 16 -0.20 -2.02 3.29
N LEU A 17 0.41 -3.19 3.57
CA LEU A 17 -0.29 -4.48 3.55
C LEU A 17 -1.34 -4.60 4.66
N ALA A 18 -0.98 -4.18 5.88
CA ALA A 18 -1.90 -4.16 7.01
C ALA A 18 -3.06 -3.19 6.72
N ARG A 19 -2.74 -2.00 6.22
CA ARG A 19 -3.73 -0.98 5.83
C ARG A 19 -4.66 -1.47 4.73
N TYR A 20 -4.12 -2.06 3.67
CA TYR A 20 -4.91 -2.65 2.59
C TYR A 20 -5.91 -3.69 3.12
N THR A 21 -5.43 -4.65 3.90
CA THR A 21 -6.27 -5.73 4.41
C THR A 21 -7.34 -5.22 5.37
N ASN A 22 -6.99 -4.24 6.22
CA ASN A 22 -7.92 -3.58 7.13
C ASN A 22 -9.04 -2.85 6.37
N GLU A 23 -8.66 -1.90 5.53
CA GLU A 23 -9.61 -1.04 4.81
C GLU A 23 -10.48 -1.83 3.84
N LEU A 24 -9.90 -2.77 3.08
CA LEU A 24 -10.66 -3.60 2.15
C LEU A 24 -11.67 -4.47 2.87
N SER A 25 -11.30 -5.11 3.98
CA SER A 25 -12.22 -5.98 4.72
C SER A 25 -13.39 -5.21 5.31
N LEU A 26 -13.14 -4.03 5.88
CA LEU A 26 -14.18 -3.13 6.37
C LEU A 26 -15.11 -2.64 5.25
N ALA A 27 -14.53 -2.22 4.12
CA ALA A 27 -15.29 -1.72 2.99
C ALA A 27 -16.18 -2.80 2.36
N LEU A 28 -15.66 -4.03 2.19
CA LEU A 28 -16.43 -5.18 1.72
C LEU A 28 -17.61 -5.48 2.65
N ALA A 29 -17.37 -5.57 3.95
CA ALA A 29 -18.41 -5.91 4.93
C ALA A 29 -19.50 -4.84 5.00
N ARG A 30 -19.13 -3.56 4.94
CA ARG A 30 -20.10 -2.43 4.95
C ARG A 30 -20.92 -2.37 3.67
N ARG A 31 -20.28 -2.60 2.51
CA ARG A 31 -20.94 -2.50 1.22
C ARG A 31 -21.87 -3.67 0.92
N PHE A 32 -21.52 -4.87 1.41
CA PHE A 32 -22.27 -6.11 1.17
C PHE A 32 -22.79 -6.71 2.48
N PRO A 33 -23.76 -6.06 3.15
CA PRO A 33 -24.22 -6.47 4.47
C PRO A 33 -24.97 -7.81 4.47
N GLN A 34 -25.36 -8.32 3.29
CA GLN A 34 -26.00 -9.64 3.15
C GLN A 34 -24.99 -10.78 2.99
N ASP A 35 -23.72 -10.47 2.85
CA ASP A 35 -22.63 -11.42 2.69
C ASP A 35 -21.85 -11.56 4.00
N GLU A 36 -21.14 -12.66 4.14
CA GLU A 36 -20.33 -12.94 5.33
C GLU A 36 -18.85 -12.95 4.98
N PHE A 37 -18.04 -12.31 5.80
CA PHE A 37 -16.60 -12.22 5.63
C PHE A 37 -15.88 -12.77 6.86
N LEU A 38 -14.87 -13.62 6.65
CA LEU A 38 -14.07 -14.22 7.70
C LEU A 38 -12.61 -13.80 7.57
N LEU A 39 -12.08 -13.07 8.53
CA LEU A 39 -10.66 -12.80 8.67
C LEU A 39 -10.00 -13.95 9.42
N THR A 40 -8.99 -14.59 8.82
CA THR A 40 -8.31 -15.72 9.47
C THR A 40 -6.82 -15.78 9.17
N SER A 41 -6.03 -16.25 10.14
CA SER A 41 -4.57 -16.39 10.02
C SER A 41 -4.05 -17.46 10.98
N ASP A 42 -2.85 -17.96 10.72
CA ASP A 42 -2.06 -18.74 11.67
C ASP A 42 -1.28 -17.85 12.67
N GLN A 43 -1.34 -16.53 12.47
CA GLN A 43 -0.74 -15.53 13.34
C GLN A 43 -1.82 -14.84 14.19
N ARG A 44 -1.41 -14.29 15.33
CA ARG A 44 -2.30 -13.42 16.11
C ARG A 44 -2.44 -12.07 15.43
N PHE A 45 -3.65 -11.58 15.32
CA PHE A 45 -3.95 -10.26 14.77
C PHE A 45 -5.11 -9.61 15.54
N ALA A 46 -5.19 -8.29 15.50
CA ALA A 46 -6.34 -7.53 15.98
C ALA A 46 -7.40 -7.45 14.88
N ALA A 47 -8.66 -7.61 15.23
CA ALA A 47 -9.75 -7.34 14.31
C ALA A 47 -9.81 -5.83 13.98
N PRO A 48 -10.21 -5.44 12.76
CA PRO A 48 -10.41 -4.05 12.40
C PRO A 48 -11.36 -3.34 13.38
N ALA A 49 -10.99 -2.13 13.81
CA ALA A 49 -11.85 -1.33 14.67
C ALA A 49 -13.14 -0.94 13.93
N GLY A 50 -14.28 -1.03 14.62
CA GLY A 50 -15.60 -0.72 14.02
C GLY A 50 -16.03 -1.72 12.93
N ALA A 51 -15.57 -2.97 13.02
CA ALA A 51 -15.99 -4.04 12.13
C ALA A 51 -17.50 -4.29 12.27
N PRO A 52 -18.26 -4.38 11.16
CA PRO A 52 -19.66 -4.81 11.18
C PRO A 52 -19.80 -6.30 11.58
N ASP A 53 -20.99 -6.71 12.02
CA ASP A 53 -21.25 -8.07 12.51
C ASP A 53 -21.00 -9.17 11.46
N ASN A 54 -21.12 -8.84 10.17
CA ASN A 54 -20.84 -9.74 9.06
C ASN A 54 -19.33 -9.89 8.74
N LEU A 55 -18.45 -9.17 9.46
CA LEU A 55 -17.00 -9.35 9.41
C LEU A 55 -16.50 -10.06 10.66
N GLN A 56 -16.33 -11.37 10.56
CA GLN A 56 -16.01 -12.23 11.68
C GLN A 56 -14.51 -12.56 11.73
N ARG A 57 -14.04 -12.95 12.92
CA ARG A 57 -12.70 -13.48 13.12
C ARG A 57 -12.73 -15.00 13.15
N GLY A 58 -11.87 -15.63 12.35
CA GLY A 58 -11.69 -17.08 12.31
C GLY A 58 -10.93 -17.61 13.54
N THR A 59 -10.99 -18.91 13.70
CA THR A 59 -10.37 -19.60 14.84
C THR A 59 -8.88 -19.91 14.62
N GLY A 60 -8.42 -19.82 13.36
CA GLY A 60 -7.08 -20.22 12.98
C GLY A 60 -6.84 -21.74 13.08
N PRO A 61 -5.56 -22.19 13.17
CA PRO A 61 -5.23 -23.61 13.23
C PRO A 61 -5.73 -24.26 14.53
N GLN A 62 -6.60 -25.25 14.41
CA GLN A 62 -7.12 -26.02 15.55
C GLN A 62 -6.36 -27.33 15.79
N ARG A 63 -5.70 -27.87 14.75
CA ARG A 63 -4.94 -29.13 14.80
C ARG A 63 -3.49 -28.93 14.37
N ALA A 64 -2.59 -29.77 14.81
CA ALA A 64 -1.16 -29.66 14.50
C ALA A 64 -0.88 -29.62 12.98
N ILE A 65 -1.59 -30.39 12.17
CA ILE A 65 -1.43 -30.39 10.71
C ILE A 65 -1.85 -29.05 10.08
N GLU A 66 -2.77 -28.32 10.68
CA GLU A 66 -3.29 -27.04 10.18
C GLU A 66 -2.28 -25.88 10.37
N ARG A 67 -1.23 -26.10 11.20
CA ARG A 67 -0.09 -25.19 11.30
C ARG A 67 0.72 -25.11 9.99
N ARG A 68 0.56 -26.09 9.08
CA ARG A 68 0.96 -25.95 7.69
C ARG A 68 -0.09 -25.14 6.93
N TRP A 69 -0.15 -23.83 7.29
CA TRP A 69 -1.25 -22.93 6.97
C TRP A 69 -1.64 -22.91 5.49
N TRP A 70 -0.69 -22.66 4.63
CA TRP A 70 -0.93 -22.59 3.18
C TRP A 70 -1.24 -23.92 2.51
N LEU A 71 -0.84 -25.02 3.11
CA LEU A 71 -1.09 -26.36 2.55
C LEU A 71 -2.43 -26.93 3.04
N TRP A 72 -2.72 -26.78 4.35
CA TRP A 72 -3.89 -27.43 4.97
C TRP A 72 -4.76 -26.48 5.80
N GLY A 73 -4.15 -25.57 6.57
CA GLY A 73 -4.86 -24.80 7.58
C GLY A 73 -5.93 -23.90 6.98
N LEU A 74 -5.54 -22.99 6.09
CA LEU A 74 -6.45 -22.03 5.46
C LEU A 74 -7.57 -22.74 4.66
N GLY A 75 -7.22 -23.77 3.89
CA GLY A 75 -8.21 -24.54 3.14
C GLY A 75 -9.22 -25.27 4.01
N ARG A 76 -8.78 -25.82 5.16
CA ARG A 76 -9.67 -26.50 6.13
C ARG A 76 -10.56 -25.51 6.86
N GLU A 77 -10.04 -24.35 7.26
CA GLU A 77 -10.87 -23.32 7.87
C GLU A 77 -11.94 -22.82 6.90
N ALA A 78 -11.55 -22.53 5.66
CA ALA A 78 -12.48 -22.17 4.61
C ALA A 78 -13.55 -23.26 4.37
N ALA A 79 -13.17 -24.54 4.50
CA ALA A 79 -14.12 -25.66 4.38
C ALA A 79 -15.08 -25.72 5.57
N ARG A 80 -14.59 -25.57 6.81
CA ARG A 80 -15.43 -25.53 8.03
C ARG A 80 -16.47 -24.40 7.95
N TRP A 81 -16.03 -23.25 7.45
CA TRP A 81 -16.88 -22.07 7.33
C TRP A 81 -17.72 -22.05 6.03
N ARG A 82 -17.58 -23.08 5.17
CA ARG A 82 -18.27 -23.20 3.88
C ARG A 82 -18.05 -22.00 2.96
N ALA A 83 -16.83 -21.51 2.88
CA ALA A 83 -16.47 -20.38 2.06
C ALA A 83 -16.75 -20.62 0.56
N ASP A 84 -17.27 -19.61 -0.11
CA ASP A 84 -17.43 -19.57 -1.56
C ASP A 84 -16.13 -19.19 -2.26
N VAL A 85 -15.34 -18.28 -1.64
CA VAL A 85 -14.08 -17.74 -2.18
C VAL A 85 -13.05 -17.57 -1.07
N ILE A 86 -11.78 -17.74 -1.41
CA ILE A 86 -10.65 -17.42 -0.52
C ILE A 86 -9.85 -16.29 -1.15
N HIS A 87 -9.63 -15.21 -0.42
CA HIS A 87 -8.75 -14.10 -0.83
C HIS A 87 -7.43 -14.14 -0.07
N GLY A 88 -6.33 -14.21 -0.80
CA GLY A 88 -4.98 -14.03 -0.28
C GLY A 88 -4.46 -12.62 -0.61
N PRO A 89 -4.49 -11.70 0.34
CA PRO A 89 -4.14 -10.29 0.11
C PRO A 89 -2.64 -10.02 0.04
N ASP A 90 -1.79 -11.05 0.22
CA ASP A 90 -0.33 -10.92 0.26
C ASP A 90 0.38 -12.06 -0.45
N PHE A 91 0.46 -12.01 -1.77
CA PHE A 91 1.25 -12.89 -2.65
C PHE A 91 1.01 -14.40 -2.48
N ALA A 92 -0.05 -14.83 -1.79
CA ALA A 92 -0.33 -16.25 -1.58
C ALA A 92 -1.82 -16.57 -1.47
N VAL A 93 -2.13 -17.81 -1.86
CA VAL A 93 -3.41 -18.50 -1.65
C VAL A 93 -3.13 -19.92 -1.19
N PRO A 94 -4.13 -20.71 -0.72
CA PRO A 94 -3.93 -22.13 -0.42
C PRO A 94 -3.29 -22.86 -1.60
N TYR A 95 -2.33 -23.76 -1.31
CA TYR A 95 -1.62 -24.48 -2.38
C TYR A 95 -2.50 -25.52 -3.07
N LEU A 96 -3.53 -26.00 -2.39
CA LEU A 96 -4.52 -26.92 -2.96
C LEU A 96 -5.73 -26.11 -3.44
N PRO A 97 -6.02 -26.08 -4.75
CA PRO A 97 -7.10 -25.31 -5.34
C PRO A 97 -8.46 -25.99 -5.16
N LEU A 98 -8.87 -26.24 -3.91
CA LEU A 98 -10.14 -26.88 -3.58
C LEU A 98 -11.34 -25.93 -3.62
N ARG A 99 -11.10 -24.64 -3.75
CA ARG A 99 -12.09 -23.54 -3.81
C ARG A 99 -11.61 -22.44 -4.70
N PRO A 100 -12.53 -21.61 -5.27
CA PRO A 100 -12.14 -20.39 -5.96
C PRO A 100 -11.24 -19.55 -5.07
N SER A 101 -10.15 -19.02 -5.63
CA SER A 101 -9.25 -18.16 -4.87
C SER A 101 -8.82 -16.94 -5.68
N VAL A 102 -8.66 -15.82 -4.99
CA VAL A 102 -8.16 -14.56 -5.52
C VAL A 102 -6.86 -14.20 -4.81
N LEU A 103 -5.85 -13.83 -5.59
CA LEU A 103 -4.53 -13.45 -5.08
C LEU A 103 -4.27 -11.99 -5.42
N THR A 104 -3.89 -11.16 -4.44
CA THR A 104 -3.41 -9.80 -4.72
C THR A 104 -1.89 -9.77 -4.87
N LEU A 105 -1.44 -9.16 -5.97
CA LEU A 105 -0.06 -8.81 -6.26
C LEU A 105 0.10 -7.30 -6.14
N HIS A 106 0.59 -6.81 -5.02
CA HIS A 106 0.74 -5.37 -4.78
C HIS A 106 1.84 -4.74 -5.61
N ASP A 107 2.95 -5.44 -5.77
CA ASP A 107 4.08 -5.02 -6.59
C ASP A 107 4.93 -6.21 -7.05
N LEU A 108 5.91 -5.95 -7.89
CA LEU A 108 6.89 -6.94 -8.31
C LEU A 108 8.30 -6.64 -7.80
N SER A 109 8.45 -5.76 -6.81
CA SER A 109 9.74 -5.35 -6.26
C SER A 109 10.65 -6.52 -5.83
N HIS A 110 10.03 -7.61 -5.35
CA HIS A 110 10.72 -8.85 -5.00
C HIS A 110 11.52 -9.47 -6.15
N TRP A 111 11.11 -9.21 -7.39
CA TRP A 111 11.73 -9.77 -8.61
C TRP A 111 12.40 -8.73 -9.50
N MET A 112 12.23 -7.43 -9.22
CA MET A 112 12.81 -6.34 -10.01
C MET A 112 14.29 -6.13 -9.66
N ASN A 113 14.60 -6.10 -8.35
CA ASN A 113 15.97 -5.95 -7.87
C ASN A 113 16.21 -6.93 -6.70
N PRO A 114 17.21 -7.82 -6.83
CA PRO A 114 17.54 -8.80 -5.78
C PRO A 114 17.87 -8.18 -4.42
N GLU A 115 18.41 -6.95 -4.42
CA GLU A 115 18.87 -6.28 -3.20
C GLU A 115 17.71 -5.67 -2.39
N TRP A 116 16.58 -5.34 -3.01
CA TRP A 116 15.47 -4.69 -2.31
C TRP A 116 14.80 -5.59 -1.26
N HIS A 117 14.83 -6.91 -1.45
CA HIS A 117 14.16 -7.87 -0.56
C HIS A 117 15.00 -9.14 -0.36
N ARG A 118 16.16 -8.99 0.28
CA ARG A 118 17.11 -10.12 0.49
C ARG A 118 16.50 -11.27 1.32
N SER A 119 15.65 -10.97 2.27
CA SER A 119 15.02 -11.96 3.16
C SER A 119 13.77 -12.64 2.58
N ALA A 120 13.18 -12.13 1.51
CA ALA A 120 11.90 -12.59 0.96
C ALA A 120 12.00 -13.87 0.08
N ARG A 121 12.91 -14.79 0.40
CA ARG A 121 13.14 -16.03 -0.39
C ARG A 121 11.87 -16.86 -0.61
N ARG A 122 11.00 -16.89 0.41
CA ARG A 122 9.75 -17.67 0.35
C ARG A 122 8.78 -17.11 -0.69
N VAL A 123 8.54 -15.82 -0.69
CA VAL A 123 7.69 -15.13 -1.67
C VAL A 123 8.27 -15.29 -3.08
N LYS A 124 9.58 -15.01 -3.25
CA LYS A 124 10.28 -15.12 -4.54
C LYS A 124 10.14 -16.51 -5.20
N ARG A 125 10.06 -17.58 -4.42
CA ARG A 125 9.92 -18.96 -4.94
C ARG A 125 8.47 -19.39 -5.07
N ARG A 126 7.65 -19.12 -4.06
CA ARG A 126 6.27 -19.62 -3.96
C ARG A 126 5.36 -18.99 -5.00
N THR A 127 5.31 -17.68 -5.05
CA THR A 127 4.33 -16.95 -5.86
C THR A 127 4.43 -17.26 -7.35
N PRO A 128 5.63 -17.29 -8.00
CA PRO A 128 5.72 -17.70 -9.39
C PRO A 128 5.21 -19.13 -9.67
N VAL A 129 5.43 -20.05 -8.74
CA VAL A 129 4.92 -21.44 -8.86
C VAL A 129 3.41 -21.46 -8.80
N LEU A 130 2.80 -20.76 -7.84
CA LEU A 130 1.33 -20.66 -7.73
C LEU A 130 0.71 -20.08 -9.01
N LEU A 131 1.30 -19.01 -9.55
CA LEU A 131 0.83 -18.37 -10.78
C LEU A 131 1.02 -19.26 -12.01
N LYS A 132 2.18 -19.90 -12.17
CA LYS A 132 2.46 -20.85 -13.27
C LYS A 132 1.52 -22.04 -13.26
N LEU A 133 1.23 -22.59 -12.09
CA LEU A 133 0.29 -23.73 -11.92
C LEU A 133 -1.18 -23.27 -11.93
N ARG A 134 -1.45 -21.98 -12.12
CA ARG A 134 -2.78 -21.38 -12.13
C ARG A 134 -3.60 -21.70 -10.87
N ILE A 135 -2.94 -21.83 -9.72
CA ILE A 135 -3.60 -22.09 -8.43
C ILE A 135 -4.59 -20.99 -8.05
N PRO A 136 -4.22 -19.67 -8.08
CA PRO A 136 -5.22 -18.62 -7.94
C PRO A 136 -6.16 -18.66 -9.13
N THR A 137 -7.47 -18.63 -8.89
CA THR A 137 -8.47 -18.54 -9.98
C THR A 137 -8.41 -17.18 -10.66
N MET A 138 -8.29 -16.11 -9.87
CA MET A 138 -8.12 -14.75 -10.35
C MET A 138 -6.98 -14.06 -9.60
N VAL A 139 -6.43 -13.01 -10.22
CA VAL A 139 -5.37 -12.18 -9.64
C VAL A 139 -5.84 -10.72 -9.65
N ILE A 140 -5.57 -10.00 -8.56
CA ILE A 140 -5.75 -8.55 -8.45
C ILE A 140 -4.38 -7.89 -8.44
N THR A 141 -4.26 -6.74 -9.08
CA THR A 141 -3.12 -5.83 -8.96
C THR A 141 -3.60 -4.43 -8.63
N ASP A 142 -2.76 -3.65 -7.95
CA ASP A 142 -3.13 -2.32 -7.49
C ASP A 142 -3.04 -1.25 -8.60
N SER A 143 -2.34 -1.57 -9.70
CA SER A 143 -2.13 -0.67 -10.83
C SER A 143 -2.08 -1.41 -12.18
N GLU A 144 -2.37 -0.71 -13.27
CA GLU A 144 -2.18 -1.23 -14.64
C GLU A 144 -0.70 -1.50 -14.93
N THR A 145 0.19 -0.71 -14.36
CA THR A 145 1.64 -0.92 -14.45
C THR A 145 2.02 -2.29 -13.89
N VAL A 146 1.58 -2.63 -12.67
CA VAL A 146 1.84 -3.94 -12.06
C VAL A 146 1.15 -5.05 -12.83
N ARG A 147 -0.08 -4.81 -13.34
CA ARG A 147 -0.80 -5.77 -14.17
C ARG A 147 0.00 -6.14 -15.42
N GLY A 148 0.45 -5.16 -16.18
CA GLY A 148 1.26 -5.37 -17.38
C GLY A 148 2.55 -6.15 -17.06
N GLN A 149 3.29 -5.73 -16.04
CA GLN A 149 4.50 -6.40 -15.60
C GLN A 149 4.26 -7.86 -15.16
N ALA A 150 3.14 -8.13 -14.46
CA ALA A 150 2.78 -9.47 -14.01
C ALA A 150 2.39 -10.40 -15.18
N ILE A 151 1.66 -9.88 -16.16
CA ILE A 151 1.33 -10.60 -17.40
C ILE A 151 2.63 -11.00 -18.11
N ASP A 152 3.53 -10.05 -18.32
CA ASP A 152 4.78 -10.28 -19.05
C ASP A 152 5.70 -11.26 -18.32
N ARG A 153 5.86 -11.09 -17.01
CA ARG A 153 6.79 -11.86 -16.22
C ARG A 153 6.32 -13.27 -15.90
N PHE A 154 5.04 -13.41 -15.51
CA PHE A 154 4.48 -14.66 -15.03
C PHE A 154 3.59 -15.36 -16.05
N ARG A 155 3.40 -14.77 -17.23
CA ARG A 155 2.56 -15.30 -18.31
C ARG A 155 1.13 -15.56 -17.84
N ILE A 156 0.59 -14.65 -17.02
CA ILE A 156 -0.79 -14.73 -16.55
C ILE A 156 -1.71 -14.35 -17.72
N PRO A 157 -2.73 -15.17 -18.04
CA PRO A 157 -3.71 -14.80 -19.05
C PRO A 157 -4.40 -13.47 -18.69
N PRO A 158 -4.48 -12.49 -19.62
CA PRO A 158 -5.04 -11.17 -19.36
C PRO A 158 -6.44 -11.17 -18.75
N GLU A 159 -7.25 -12.18 -19.06
CA GLU A 159 -8.61 -12.36 -18.54
C GLU A 159 -8.66 -12.89 -17.11
N ARG A 160 -7.51 -13.28 -16.52
CA ARG A 160 -7.39 -13.79 -15.14
C ARG A 160 -6.74 -12.78 -14.19
N ILE A 161 -6.42 -11.60 -14.66
CA ILE A 161 -5.78 -10.55 -13.86
C ILE A 161 -6.50 -9.22 -14.08
N VAL A 162 -6.87 -8.57 -12.98
CA VAL A 162 -7.67 -7.35 -12.98
C VAL A 162 -6.99 -6.30 -12.12
N THR A 163 -6.97 -5.05 -12.59
CA THR A 163 -6.52 -3.91 -11.79
C THR A 163 -7.66 -3.43 -10.90
N VAL A 164 -7.36 -3.29 -9.60
CA VAL A 164 -8.26 -2.71 -8.61
C VAL A 164 -7.47 -1.68 -7.82
N HIS A 165 -7.67 -0.41 -8.14
CA HIS A 165 -6.96 0.68 -7.47
C HIS A 165 -7.30 0.75 -5.97
N LEU A 166 -6.33 1.17 -5.19
CA LEU A 166 -6.45 1.44 -3.76
C LEU A 166 -6.99 2.86 -3.52
N ALA A 167 -7.28 3.15 -2.27
CA ALA A 167 -7.64 4.49 -1.82
C ALA A 167 -6.94 4.84 -0.50
N ALA A 168 -6.84 6.10 -0.18
CA ALA A 168 -6.45 6.52 1.15
C ALA A 168 -7.59 6.24 2.16
N PRO A 169 -7.29 5.95 3.44
CA PRO A 169 -8.31 5.78 4.46
C PRO A 169 -9.18 7.03 4.63
N SER A 170 -10.50 6.85 4.81
CA SER A 170 -11.45 7.97 4.89
C SER A 170 -11.26 8.89 6.11
N TRP A 171 -10.57 8.42 7.14
CA TRP A 171 -10.24 9.23 8.33
C TRP A 171 -9.08 10.20 8.08
N LEU A 172 -8.23 9.98 7.07
CA LEU A 172 -7.26 10.97 6.62
C LEU A 172 -7.98 12.17 6.00
N ARG A 173 -7.78 13.34 6.57
CA ARG A 173 -8.43 14.61 6.14
C ARG A 173 -7.48 15.77 6.32
N PRO A 174 -7.64 16.87 5.57
CA PRO A 174 -6.88 18.07 5.83
C PRO A 174 -7.04 18.53 7.28
N ALA A 175 -5.91 18.71 7.97
CA ALA A 175 -5.88 19.30 9.31
C ALA A 175 -5.66 20.81 9.19
N LYS A 176 -6.23 21.56 10.17
CA LYS A 176 -5.95 22.99 10.31
C LYS A 176 -4.63 23.15 11.07
N THR A 177 -3.52 23.07 10.36
CA THR A 177 -2.19 23.22 10.95
C THR A 177 -1.40 24.27 10.18
N GLU A 178 -0.65 25.09 10.88
CA GLU A 178 0.44 25.83 10.27
C GLU A 178 1.55 24.85 9.88
N ALA A 179 2.23 25.13 8.78
CA ALA A 179 3.23 24.26 8.17
C ALA A 179 4.53 24.13 9.00
N THR A 180 4.40 23.69 10.26
CA THR A 180 5.54 23.58 11.18
C THR A 180 5.55 22.24 11.90
N CYS A 181 6.71 21.62 12.01
CA CYS A 181 6.88 20.36 12.73
C CYS A 181 7.48 20.63 14.13
N GLY A 182 6.70 21.24 15.04
CA GLY A 182 7.05 21.37 16.45
C GLY A 182 8.20 22.35 16.82
N ASN A 183 8.95 22.87 15.84
CA ASN A 183 10.02 23.85 16.01
C ASN A 183 9.77 25.18 15.28
N GLY A 184 8.59 25.34 14.67
CA GLY A 184 8.23 26.55 13.92
C GLY A 184 8.81 26.63 12.50
N ARG A 185 9.60 25.63 12.03
CA ARG A 185 10.23 25.64 10.71
C ARG A 185 9.39 24.93 9.66
N PRO A 186 9.33 25.41 8.41
CA PRO A 186 8.73 24.66 7.32
C PRO A 186 9.52 23.36 7.06
N TYR A 187 8.84 22.35 6.51
CA TYR A 187 9.50 21.06 6.27
C TYR A 187 9.01 20.36 5.01
N PHE A 188 9.90 19.60 4.39
CA PHE A 188 9.57 18.54 3.45
C PHE A 188 9.29 17.27 4.20
N LEU A 189 8.34 16.48 3.73
CA LEU A 189 7.91 15.24 4.36
C LEU A 189 8.12 14.03 3.44
N PHE A 190 8.66 12.96 4.01
CA PHE A 190 8.58 11.61 3.47
C PHE A 190 7.87 10.70 4.49
N VAL A 191 6.92 9.88 4.02
CA VAL A 191 6.26 8.85 4.85
C VAL A 191 6.40 7.50 4.16
N GLY A 192 6.91 6.50 4.88
CA GLY A 192 7.04 5.14 4.39
C GLY A 192 8.20 4.39 5.03
N THR A 193 8.27 3.08 4.81
CA THR A 193 9.39 2.28 5.29
C THR A 193 10.70 2.81 4.72
N LEU A 194 11.68 3.09 5.58
CA LEU A 194 13.01 3.53 5.17
C LEU A 194 13.78 2.31 4.65
N GLU A 195 13.84 2.19 3.33
CA GLU A 195 14.43 1.05 2.59
C GLU A 195 15.10 1.52 1.30
N PRO A 196 16.00 0.72 0.68
CA PRO A 196 16.77 1.16 -0.50
C PRO A 196 15.89 1.62 -1.67
N ARG A 197 14.76 0.97 -1.91
CA ARG A 197 13.83 1.26 -2.99
C ARG A 197 13.24 2.68 -2.93
N LYS A 198 13.17 3.27 -1.73
CA LYS A 198 12.60 4.60 -1.50
C LYS A 198 13.53 5.74 -1.88
N ASN A 199 14.78 5.45 -2.25
CA ASN A 199 15.74 6.42 -2.77
C ASN A 199 16.00 7.63 -1.84
N LEU A 200 16.05 7.36 -0.53
CA LEU A 200 16.26 8.41 0.48
C LEU A 200 17.58 9.18 0.32
N PRO A 201 18.69 8.57 -0.14
CA PRO A 201 19.91 9.33 -0.41
C PRO A 201 19.72 10.46 -1.41
N ALA A 202 18.93 10.25 -2.48
CA ALA A 202 18.62 11.29 -3.44
C ALA A 202 17.77 12.43 -2.80
N LEU A 203 16.78 12.06 -1.96
CA LEU A 203 15.97 13.02 -1.23
C LEU A 203 16.82 13.89 -0.29
N VAL A 204 17.66 13.26 0.52
CA VAL A 204 18.55 13.98 1.46
C VAL A 204 19.53 14.88 0.71
N SER A 205 20.09 14.40 -0.40
CA SER A 205 20.97 15.22 -1.25
C SER A 205 20.25 16.44 -1.83
N ALA A 206 19.03 16.26 -2.33
CA ALA A 206 18.22 17.38 -2.86
C ALA A 206 17.86 18.38 -1.76
N TRP A 207 17.43 17.90 -0.60
CA TRP A 207 17.12 18.75 0.54
C TRP A 207 18.34 19.57 1.02
N ARG A 208 19.53 18.95 1.11
CA ARG A 208 20.76 19.68 1.47
C ARG A 208 21.08 20.79 0.48
N GLU A 209 20.84 20.55 -0.80
CA GLU A 209 21.08 21.55 -1.85
C GLU A 209 20.10 22.74 -1.73
N VAL A 210 18.82 22.46 -1.44
CA VAL A 210 17.81 23.50 -1.21
C VAL A 210 18.05 24.23 0.12
N GLY A 211 18.45 23.51 1.16
CA GLY A 211 18.72 24.04 2.51
C GLY A 211 19.93 24.96 2.61
N ARG A 212 20.77 25.08 1.56
CA ARG A 212 21.87 26.05 1.53
C ARG A 212 21.37 27.49 1.59
N ASP A 213 20.20 27.73 0.99
CA ASP A 213 19.63 29.08 0.83
C ASP A 213 18.36 29.27 1.69
N HIS A 214 17.88 28.21 2.35
CA HIS A 214 16.59 28.19 3.05
C HIS A 214 16.64 27.42 4.36
N ASP A 215 16.02 27.96 5.40
CA ASP A 215 15.92 27.33 6.71
C ASP A 215 14.71 26.38 6.74
N ILE A 216 14.91 25.15 6.24
CA ILE A 216 13.85 24.15 6.04
C ILE A 216 14.28 22.78 6.53
N ASP A 217 13.40 22.09 7.25
CA ASP A 217 13.62 20.73 7.75
C ASP A 217 13.23 19.66 6.70
N LEU A 218 13.83 18.47 6.83
CA LEU A 218 13.39 17.25 6.18
C LEU A 218 12.93 16.24 7.24
N VAL A 219 11.66 15.86 7.18
CA VAL A 219 11.06 14.89 8.11
C VAL A 219 10.90 13.55 7.39
N LEU A 220 11.54 12.51 7.93
CA LEU A 220 11.43 11.13 7.47
C LEU A 220 10.63 10.33 8.49
N ALA A 221 9.39 9.96 8.15
CA ALA A 221 8.48 9.21 8.99
C ALA A 221 8.32 7.77 8.49
N GLY A 222 8.49 6.81 9.39
CA GLY A 222 8.30 5.39 9.13
C GLY A 222 9.38 4.50 9.71
N ARG A 223 9.09 3.21 9.69
CA ARG A 223 10.00 2.19 10.22
C ARG A 223 11.29 2.10 9.40
N ARG A 224 12.44 2.08 10.06
CA ARG A 224 13.73 1.82 9.42
C ARG A 224 13.97 0.32 9.29
N ARG A 225 14.20 -0.16 8.09
CA ARG A 225 14.64 -1.54 7.84
C ARG A 225 16.15 -1.70 8.14
N GLN A 226 16.58 -2.92 8.41
CA GLN A 226 18.00 -3.23 8.67
C GLN A 226 18.91 -2.91 7.46
N ASP A 227 18.39 -2.99 6.25
CA ASP A 227 19.07 -2.67 4.99
C ASP A 227 18.80 -1.25 4.48
N ALA A 228 18.22 -0.38 5.32
CA ALA A 228 18.06 1.03 4.98
C ALA A 228 19.41 1.69 4.70
N PRO A 229 19.48 2.60 3.71
CA PRO A 229 20.71 3.32 3.45
C PRO A 229 21.17 4.07 4.70
N PRO A 230 22.49 4.17 4.95
CA PRO A 230 23.00 4.96 6.06
C PRO A 230 22.64 6.43 5.85
N LEU A 231 21.96 7.00 6.83
CA LEU A 231 21.66 8.43 6.90
C LEU A 231 22.35 8.98 8.14
N THR A 232 23.14 10.03 7.95
CA THR A 232 23.83 10.72 9.06
C THR A 232 22.87 11.73 9.66
N GLU A 233 22.75 11.72 10.98
CA GLU A 233 22.04 12.77 11.69
C GLU A 233 22.70 14.12 11.48
N GLU A 234 21.92 15.11 11.14
CA GLU A 234 22.37 16.49 10.90
C GLU A 234 21.25 17.48 11.23
N GLN A 235 21.60 18.73 11.42
CA GLN A 235 20.64 19.78 11.73
C GLN A 235 19.60 19.90 10.62
N GLY A 236 18.31 19.83 10.99
CA GLY A 236 17.19 19.91 10.06
C GLY A 236 16.76 18.56 9.46
N LEU A 237 17.56 17.49 9.58
CA LEU A 237 17.13 16.13 9.21
C LEU A 237 16.53 15.42 10.43
N ARG A 238 15.22 15.13 10.36
CA ARG A 238 14.47 14.53 11.47
C ARG A 238 13.95 13.16 11.10
N MET A 239 14.49 12.13 11.72
CA MET A 239 13.98 10.75 11.60
C MET A 239 13.03 10.48 12.77
N VAL A 240 11.72 10.54 12.54
CA VAL A 240 10.72 10.49 13.63
C VAL A 240 10.20 9.08 13.92
N GLY A 241 10.67 8.07 13.18
CA GLY A 241 10.23 6.69 13.37
C GLY A 241 8.80 6.44 12.88
N GLU A 242 8.16 5.41 13.43
CA GLU A 242 6.76 5.10 13.14
C GLU A 242 5.85 6.15 13.79
N ILE A 243 4.92 6.67 13.01
CA ILE A 243 3.94 7.69 13.43
C ILE A 243 2.59 7.01 13.63
N ALA A 244 1.91 7.36 14.70
CA ALA A 244 0.54 6.92 14.94
C ALA A 244 -0.42 7.49 13.88
N ASP A 245 -1.44 6.72 13.52
CA ASP A 245 -2.38 7.09 12.46
C ASP A 245 -3.06 8.45 12.74
N GLU A 246 -3.32 8.77 14.00
CA GLU A 246 -3.93 10.04 14.44
C GLU A 246 -3.08 11.28 14.15
N GLN A 247 -1.76 11.12 14.06
CA GLN A 247 -0.81 12.21 13.81
C GLN A 247 -0.54 12.44 12.31
N LEU A 248 -0.87 11.45 11.46
CA LEU A 248 -0.62 11.56 10.01
C LEU A 248 -1.34 12.73 9.33
N PRO A 249 -2.61 13.07 9.64
CA PRO A 249 -3.29 14.20 9.01
C PRO A 249 -2.54 15.52 9.20
N GLU A 250 -2.09 15.79 10.42
CA GLU A 250 -1.32 17.01 10.72
C GLU A 250 0.02 17.01 10.02
N LEU A 251 0.72 15.88 10.03
CA LEU A 251 2.02 15.75 9.41
C LEU A 251 1.95 15.95 7.88
N TYR A 252 0.98 15.37 7.21
CA TYR A 252 0.79 15.56 5.77
C TYR A 252 0.33 17.01 5.43
N SER A 253 -0.68 17.52 6.15
CA SER A 253 -1.25 18.83 5.86
C SER A 253 -0.28 19.97 6.16
N GLY A 254 0.55 19.81 7.19
CA GLY A 254 1.55 20.80 7.62
C GLY A 254 2.81 20.83 6.74
N ALA A 255 3.08 19.79 5.95
CA ALA A 255 4.26 19.76 5.11
C ALA A 255 4.21 20.82 3.99
N LEU A 256 5.33 21.45 3.71
CA LEU A 256 5.47 22.33 2.53
C LEU A 256 5.22 21.52 1.25
N ALA A 257 5.86 20.35 1.15
CA ALA A 257 5.53 19.35 0.16
C ALA A 257 5.82 17.94 0.72
N PHE A 258 5.01 16.99 0.29
CA PHE A 258 5.28 15.56 0.44
C PHE A 258 6.17 15.11 -0.71
N VAL A 259 7.34 14.54 -0.38
CA VAL A 259 8.35 14.18 -1.39
C VAL A 259 8.56 12.67 -1.40
N PHE A 260 8.28 12.03 -2.56
CA PHE A 260 8.28 10.58 -2.68
C PHE A 260 9.08 10.09 -3.91
N PRO A 261 10.43 10.06 -3.82
CA PRO A 261 11.32 9.78 -4.94
C PRO A 261 11.58 8.31 -5.18
N SER A 262 10.65 7.43 -4.83
CA SER A 262 10.80 5.97 -4.92
C SER A 262 11.21 5.52 -6.32
N LEU A 263 12.14 4.58 -6.39
CA LEU A 263 12.62 3.99 -7.66
C LEU A 263 11.57 3.08 -8.30
N TYR A 264 10.72 2.48 -7.48
CA TYR A 264 9.67 1.57 -7.92
C TYR A 264 8.55 1.49 -6.87
N GLU A 265 7.29 1.46 -7.32
CA GLU A 265 6.08 1.28 -6.50
C GLU A 265 5.06 0.38 -7.21
N GLY A 266 4.22 -0.26 -6.41
CA GLY A 266 3.06 -0.95 -6.95
C GLY A 266 1.94 0.00 -7.35
N PHE A 267 1.67 0.99 -6.51
CA PHE A 267 0.65 2.01 -6.74
C PHE A 267 1.04 3.38 -6.15
N GLY A 268 1.43 3.41 -4.88
CA GLY A 268 1.79 4.67 -4.20
C GLY A 268 0.74 5.13 -3.18
N LEU A 269 0.29 4.22 -2.32
CA LEU A 269 -0.69 4.55 -1.28
C LEU A 269 -0.31 5.80 -0.46
N PRO A 270 0.96 6.02 -0.03
CA PRO A 270 1.35 7.26 0.68
C PRO A 270 1.13 8.54 -0.13
N VAL A 271 1.18 8.47 -1.46
CA VAL A 271 0.86 9.60 -2.34
C VAL A 271 -0.61 9.97 -2.24
N LEU A 272 -1.51 9.00 -2.28
CA LEU A 272 -2.94 9.25 -2.09
C LEU A 272 -3.27 9.74 -0.68
N GLU A 273 -2.58 9.21 0.34
CA GLU A 273 -2.71 9.66 1.72
C GLU A 273 -2.34 11.14 1.86
N ALA A 274 -1.19 11.53 1.29
CA ALA A 274 -0.75 12.91 1.24
C ALA A 274 -1.74 13.81 0.49
N MET A 275 -2.22 13.35 -0.68
CA MET A 275 -3.20 14.09 -1.49
C MET A 275 -4.52 14.27 -0.75
N GLN A 276 -5.00 13.27 -0.04
CA GLN A 276 -6.25 13.35 0.72
C GLN A 276 -6.14 14.31 1.91
N CYS A 277 -4.94 14.49 2.46
CA CYS A 277 -4.64 15.50 3.47
C CYS A 277 -4.33 16.89 2.85
N GLY A 278 -4.41 17.05 1.53
CA GLY A 278 -4.17 18.31 0.85
C GLY A 278 -2.70 18.72 0.77
N ALA A 279 -1.77 17.77 0.80
CA ALA A 279 -0.34 18.06 0.60
C ALA A 279 -0.04 18.36 -0.88
N CYS A 280 0.90 19.27 -1.14
CA CYS A 280 1.58 19.35 -2.43
C CYS A 280 2.47 18.12 -2.59
N VAL A 281 2.40 17.42 -3.72
CA VAL A 281 3.12 16.15 -3.93
C VAL A 281 4.18 16.29 -5.00
N ILE A 282 5.43 16.03 -4.62
CA ILE A 282 6.58 15.89 -5.52
C ILE A 282 6.99 14.42 -5.48
N ALA A 283 6.93 13.73 -6.62
CA ALA A 283 7.15 12.28 -6.64
C ALA A 283 7.97 11.84 -7.85
N SER A 284 8.46 10.61 -7.81
CA SER A 284 9.00 9.97 -9.02
C SER A 284 7.89 9.52 -9.97
N PRO A 285 8.18 9.30 -11.26
CA PRO A 285 7.21 8.75 -12.21
C PRO A 285 6.65 7.37 -11.84
N ALA A 286 7.27 6.65 -10.89
CA ALA A 286 6.84 5.32 -10.44
C ALA A 286 5.44 5.31 -9.81
N VAL A 287 4.89 6.46 -9.40
CA VAL A 287 3.56 6.60 -8.79
C VAL A 287 2.59 7.40 -9.66
N ARG A 288 2.86 7.52 -10.95
CA ARG A 288 2.04 8.34 -11.88
C ARG A 288 0.57 7.90 -11.91
N GLU A 289 0.29 6.63 -11.75
CA GLU A 289 -1.07 6.10 -11.76
C GLU A 289 -1.89 6.58 -10.55
N ALA A 290 -1.27 6.69 -9.37
CA ALA A 290 -1.90 7.29 -8.19
C ALA A 290 -1.96 8.82 -8.30
N GLY A 291 -0.84 9.46 -8.61
CA GLY A 291 -0.71 10.91 -8.58
C GLY A 291 -1.40 11.65 -9.73
N GLY A 292 -1.58 11.02 -10.91
CA GLY A 292 -2.17 11.67 -12.09
C GLY A 292 -1.48 12.97 -12.46
N GLU A 293 -2.25 13.96 -12.86
CA GLU A 293 -1.78 15.31 -13.18
C GLU A 293 -1.67 16.21 -11.91
N ALA A 294 -2.04 15.71 -10.74
CA ALA A 294 -2.00 16.47 -9.50
C ALA A 294 -0.62 16.45 -8.82
N ALA A 295 0.17 15.41 -9.04
CA ALA A 295 1.54 15.33 -8.56
C ALA A 295 2.52 15.94 -9.56
N VAL A 296 3.61 16.47 -9.04
CA VAL A 296 4.75 16.95 -9.83
C VAL A 296 5.81 15.86 -9.88
N TYR A 297 6.30 15.53 -11.07
CA TYR A 297 7.18 14.39 -11.24
C TYR A 297 8.63 14.79 -11.47
N ALA A 298 9.52 14.23 -10.67
CA ALA A 298 10.95 14.33 -10.81
C ALA A 298 11.53 13.02 -11.36
N GLY A 299 11.96 13.01 -12.61
CA GLY A 299 12.65 11.90 -13.26
C GLY A 299 14.18 11.94 -13.09
N SER A 300 14.71 13.01 -12.50
CA SER A 300 16.14 13.20 -12.24
C SER A 300 16.38 13.94 -10.93
N GLN A 301 17.63 13.87 -10.42
CA GLN A 301 18.04 14.61 -9.24
C GLN A 301 17.89 16.13 -9.43
N ALA A 302 18.24 16.66 -10.59
CA ALA A 302 18.10 18.09 -10.90
C ALA A 302 16.65 18.55 -10.85
N GLN A 303 15.71 17.77 -11.41
CA GLN A 303 14.28 18.06 -11.32
C GLN A 303 13.76 17.99 -9.88
N LEU A 304 14.26 17.03 -9.08
CA LEU A 304 13.85 16.94 -7.68
C LEU A 304 14.24 18.21 -6.90
N VAL A 305 15.48 18.69 -7.09
CA VAL A 305 15.95 19.94 -6.50
C VAL A 305 15.14 21.14 -7.01
N GLU A 306 14.89 21.22 -8.32
CA GLU A 306 14.09 22.28 -8.95
C GLU A 306 12.69 22.38 -8.33
N TRP A 307 11.96 21.25 -8.26
CA TRP A 307 10.61 21.25 -7.70
C TRP A 307 10.58 21.55 -6.20
N MET A 308 11.57 21.07 -5.45
CA MET A 308 11.71 21.43 -4.03
C MET A 308 12.01 22.90 -3.83
N ARG A 309 12.88 23.52 -4.65
CA ARG A 309 13.12 24.98 -4.63
C ARG A 309 11.86 25.77 -4.98
N LEU A 310 11.12 25.30 -5.98
CA LEU A 310 9.87 25.95 -6.38
C LEU A 310 8.84 25.94 -5.24
N ALA A 311 8.74 24.82 -4.53
CA ALA A 311 7.86 24.70 -3.37
C ALA A 311 8.23 25.69 -2.25
N VAL A 312 9.51 25.98 -2.05
CA VAL A 312 9.97 26.96 -1.06
C VAL A 312 9.70 28.39 -1.50
N SER A 313 9.96 28.70 -2.78
CA SER A 313 9.96 30.10 -3.28
C SER A 313 8.58 30.56 -3.78
N GLN A 314 7.64 29.66 -4.08
CA GLN A 314 6.35 29.99 -4.71
C GLN A 314 5.15 29.42 -3.95
N PRO A 315 4.64 30.11 -2.92
CA PRO A 315 3.48 29.65 -2.14
C PRO A 315 2.22 29.41 -2.98
N GLU A 316 1.99 30.22 -4.01
CA GLU A 316 0.83 30.08 -4.91
C GLU A 316 0.91 28.78 -5.73
N TRP A 317 2.12 28.40 -6.14
CA TRP A 317 2.35 27.12 -6.82
C TRP A 317 2.03 25.95 -5.88
N VAL A 318 2.45 26.00 -4.62
CA VAL A 318 2.10 25.01 -3.60
C VAL A 318 0.59 24.95 -3.39
N ALA A 319 -0.08 26.11 -3.22
CA ALA A 319 -1.52 26.17 -3.02
C ALA A 319 -2.30 25.56 -4.20
N LYS A 320 -1.87 25.82 -5.44
CA LYS A 320 -2.43 25.21 -6.64
C LYS A 320 -2.34 23.67 -6.59
N HIS A 321 -1.16 23.12 -6.28
CA HIS A 321 -0.95 21.68 -6.25
C HIS A 321 -1.67 20.99 -5.07
N ARG A 322 -1.84 21.68 -3.95
CA ARG A 322 -2.68 21.24 -2.84
C ARG A 322 -4.15 21.09 -3.27
N ALA A 323 -4.68 22.04 -4.02
CA ALA A 323 -6.04 21.96 -4.55
C ALA A 323 -6.21 20.80 -5.55
N LEU A 324 -5.23 20.61 -6.45
CA LEU A 324 -5.21 19.49 -7.39
C LEU A 324 -5.14 18.14 -6.66
N SER A 325 -4.32 18.05 -5.61
CA SER A 325 -4.21 16.85 -4.77
C SER A 325 -5.53 16.45 -4.15
N LEU A 326 -6.27 17.40 -3.57
CA LEU A 326 -7.59 17.15 -2.99
C LEU A 326 -8.62 16.71 -4.05
N ALA A 327 -8.55 17.28 -5.25
CA ALA A 327 -9.43 16.86 -6.35
C ALA A 327 -9.11 15.43 -6.79
N ARG A 328 -7.83 15.10 -6.95
CA ARG A 328 -7.38 13.77 -7.37
C ARG A 328 -7.73 12.68 -6.36
N ALA A 329 -7.54 12.93 -5.06
CA ALA A 329 -7.84 11.95 -4.02
C ALA A 329 -9.30 11.50 -4.05
N LYS A 330 -10.26 12.36 -4.45
CA LYS A 330 -11.68 12.03 -4.55
C LYS A 330 -12.02 11.00 -5.65
N GLU A 331 -11.13 10.76 -6.59
CA GLU A 331 -11.33 9.76 -7.64
C GLU A 331 -11.18 8.32 -7.13
N PHE A 332 -10.63 8.16 -5.91
CA PHE A 332 -10.38 6.88 -5.26
C PHE A 332 -11.24 6.73 -4.00
N SER A 333 -11.80 5.53 -3.81
CA SER A 333 -12.53 5.21 -2.58
C SER A 333 -12.46 3.71 -2.30
N TRP A 334 -12.38 3.36 -1.02
CA TRP A 334 -12.45 1.97 -0.59
C TRP A 334 -13.77 1.30 -0.94
N ASP A 335 -14.86 2.08 -1.05
CA ASP A 335 -16.14 1.59 -1.54
C ASP A 335 -16.06 1.08 -2.98
N ARG A 336 -15.38 1.82 -3.87
CA ARG A 336 -15.12 1.40 -5.26
C ARG A 336 -14.14 0.22 -5.30
N THR A 337 -13.07 0.25 -4.49
CA THR A 337 -12.13 -0.87 -4.36
C THR A 337 -12.85 -2.14 -3.94
N ALA A 338 -13.74 -2.07 -2.94
CA ALA A 338 -14.57 -3.19 -2.48
C ALA A 338 -15.51 -3.70 -3.57
N GLN A 339 -16.18 -2.80 -4.30
CA GLN A 339 -17.07 -3.18 -5.40
C GLN A 339 -16.31 -3.97 -6.49
N LEU A 340 -15.19 -3.44 -6.97
CA LEU A 340 -14.40 -4.10 -8.01
C LEU A 340 -13.80 -5.43 -7.51
N THR A 341 -13.33 -5.48 -6.26
CA THR A 341 -12.84 -6.72 -5.64
C THR A 341 -13.95 -7.78 -5.56
N TYR A 342 -15.15 -7.37 -5.21
CA TYR A 342 -16.30 -8.27 -5.14
C TYR A 342 -16.68 -8.83 -6.52
N GLU A 343 -16.61 -8.02 -7.56
CA GLU A 343 -16.80 -8.48 -8.95
C GLU A 343 -15.76 -9.54 -9.35
N VAL A 344 -14.51 -9.38 -8.91
CA VAL A 344 -13.46 -10.39 -9.09
C VAL A 344 -13.79 -11.68 -8.33
N TYR A 345 -14.38 -11.61 -7.13
CA TYR A 345 -14.84 -12.80 -6.40
C TYR A 345 -15.95 -13.54 -7.17
N GLN A 346 -16.91 -12.80 -7.71
CA GLN A 346 -17.97 -13.39 -8.54
C GLN A 346 -17.39 -14.08 -9.78
N GLU A 347 -16.44 -13.43 -10.44
CA GLU A 347 -15.78 -14.00 -11.62
C GLU A 347 -14.94 -15.24 -11.27
N ALA A 348 -14.23 -15.23 -10.13
CA ALA A 348 -13.51 -16.38 -9.64
C ALA A 348 -14.43 -17.59 -9.40
N ARG A 349 -15.62 -17.38 -8.85
CA ARG A 349 -16.62 -18.44 -8.68
C ARG A 349 -17.10 -19.02 -10.02
N LYS A 350 -17.34 -18.17 -11.02
CA LYS A 350 -17.79 -18.60 -12.35
C LYS A 350 -16.74 -19.42 -13.10
N ARG A 351 -15.45 -19.09 -12.90
CA ARG A 351 -14.33 -19.75 -13.60
C ARG A 351 -13.81 -20.99 -12.91
N PHE A 352 -14.10 -21.17 -11.62
CA PHE A 352 -13.58 -22.30 -10.87
C PHE A 352 -14.17 -23.63 -11.37
N GLY A 353 -13.29 -24.58 -11.72
CA GLY A 353 -13.68 -25.90 -12.25
C GLY A 353 -14.00 -25.94 -13.75
N ARG A 354 -13.75 -24.85 -14.46
CA ARG A 354 -13.87 -24.79 -15.94
C ARG A 354 -12.52 -24.99 -16.61
#